data_5611ca621eb50433f169663becb07c0c
#
_entry.id   5611ca621eb50433f169663becb07c0c
#
_cell.length_a   1.000
_cell.length_b   1.000
_cell.length_c   1.000
_cell.angle_alpha   90.00
_cell.angle_beta   90.00
_cell.angle_gamma   90.00
#
_symmetry.space_group_name_H-M   'P 1'
#
loop_
_entity.id
_entity.type
_entity.pdbx_description
1 polymer ?
#
loop_
_entity_poly.entity_id
_entity_poly.type
_entity_poly.pdbx_seq_one_letter_code
_entity_poly.pdbx_strand_id
1 'polypeptide(L)'
;MSTDSIGTGREDYLAMLEESGGRNRIAGYARSLGQEVDADAVHRSKSEFFRTALAGSGLTPRPGVVDTIAAAKRDGARVGLVTTTSPGNIASLLDALGPDIRREDFDVVVDAATVSAPKPDAAAYTYALDALGEEPAGCVAIEDNGAGVSAAAAAGVPCVAFPGANTAGHRYDGARSVVDRLDPAELLPRR
;
A
#
# COMPACT_ATOMS: atom_id res chain seq x y z
N MET A 1 -39.76 -11.66 -17.11
CA MET A 1 -38.61 -10.76 -17.37
C MET A 1 -37.82 -10.70 -16.07
N SER A 2 -36.80 -11.55 -15.98
CA SER A 2 -35.90 -11.59 -14.79
C SER A 2 -35.12 -10.30 -14.76
N THR A 3 -35.27 -9.54 -13.72
CA THR A 3 -34.33 -8.51 -13.32
C THR A 3 -33.13 -9.24 -12.72
N ASP A 4 -32.20 -9.64 -13.56
CA ASP A 4 -30.87 -10.02 -13.09
C ASP A 4 -30.25 -8.79 -12.41
N SER A 5 -30.32 -8.83 -11.10
CA SER A 5 -29.55 -7.97 -10.22
C SER A 5 -28.09 -8.12 -10.63
N ILE A 6 -27.54 -7.09 -11.25
CA ILE A 6 -26.10 -6.99 -11.45
C ILE A 6 -25.50 -6.91 -10.05
N GLY A 7 -25.17 -8.06 -9.52
CA GLY A 7 -24.36 -8.20 -8.33
C GLY A 7 -22.94 -7.75 -8.63
N THR A 8 -22.77 -6.47 -8.91
CA THR A 8 -21.45 -5.81 -8.89
C THR A 8 -21.01 -5.77 -7.47
N GLY A 9 -20.69 -6.96 -7.04
CA GLY A 9 -20.47 -7.22 -5.68
C GLY A 9 -19.18 -6.59 -5.26
N ARG A 10 -19.20 -6.19 -4.04
CA ARG A 10 -18.02 -5.96 -3.20
C ARG A 10 -16.94 -7.02 -3.47
N GLU A 11 -17.31 -8.26 -3.75
CA GLU A 11 -16.41 -9.37 -4.07
C GLU A 11 -15.63 -9.17 -5.36
N ASP A 12 -16.26 -8.76 -6.45
CA ASP A 12 -15.57 -8.46 -7.71
C ASP A 12 -14.60 -7.29 -7.55
N TYR A 13 -15.00 -6.25 -6.80
CA TYR A 13 -14.13 -5.14 -6.50
C TYR A 13 -12.94 -5.55 -5.63
N LEU A 14 -13.14 -6.42 -4.65
CA LEU A 14 -12.08 -6.93 -3.79
C LEU A 14 -11.05 -7.78 -4.57
N ALA A 15 -11.52 -8.64 -5.48
CA ALA A 15 -10.65 -9.40 -6.37
C ALA A 15 -9.76 -8.48 -7.23
N MET A 16 -10.29 -7.35 -7.66
CA MET A 16 -9.52 -6.36 -8.44
C MET A 16 -8.46 -5.62 -7.62
N LEU A 17 -8.50 -5.65 -6.30
CA LEU A 17 -7.49 -5.04 -5.44
C LEU A 17 -6.15 -5.80 -5.45
N GLU A 18 -6.10 -7.00 -6.03
CA GLU A 18 -4.85 -7.73 -6.25
C GLU A 18 -3.93 -6.99 -7.23
N GLU A 19 -4.50 -6.23 -8.16
CA GLU A 19 -3.74 -5.38 -9.08
C GLU A 19 -3.52 -3.99 -8.51
N SER A 20 -2.30 -3.49 -8.63
CA SER A 20 -1.95 -2.11 -8.29
C SER A 20 -2.35 -1.14 -9.43
N GLY A 21 -2.61 0.12 -9.09
CA GLY A 21 -2.94 1.15 -10.08
C GLY A 21 -4.45 1.38 -10.26
N GLY A 22 -5.01 2.25 -9.41
CA GLY A 22 -6.45 2.52 -9.39
C GLY A 22 -7.07 2.95 -10.73
N ARG A 23 -6.33 3.73 -11.56
CA ARG A 23 -6.78 4.15 -12.89
C ARG A 23 -6.92 2.96 -13.85
N ASN A 24 -5.91 2.11 -13.92
CA ASN A 24 -5.90 0.95 -14.81
C ASN A 24 -7.01 -0.04 -14.42
N ARG A 25 -7.24 -0.22 -13.14
CA ARG A 25 -8.32 -1.04 -12.59
C ARG A 25 -9.70 -0.51 -13.00
N ILE A 26 -9.93 0.81 -12.89
CA ILE A 26 -11.19 1.43 -13.33
C ILE A 26 -11.41 1.19 -14.82
N ALA A 27 -10.40 1.43 -15.66
CA ALA A 27 -10.47 1.21 -17.10
C ALA A 27 -10.68 -0.28 -17.46
N GLY A 28 -10.03 -1.20 -16.75
CA GLY A 28 -10.19 -2.64 -16.92
C GLY A 28 -11.61 -3.10 -16.59
N TYR A 29 -12.14 -2.63 -15.46
CA TYR A 29 -13.50 -2.95 -15.03
C TYR A 29 -14.57 -2.43 -15.99
N ALA A 30 -14.47 -1.18 -16.40
CA ALA A 30 -15.40 -0.62 -17.39
C ALA A 30 -15.40 -1.44 -18.68
N ARG A 31 -14.23 -1.83 -19.18
CA ARG A 31 -14.12 -2.69 -20.38
C ARG A 31 -14.78 -4.05 -20.18
N SER A 32 -14.63 -4.67 -19.01
CA SER A 32 -15.26 -5.97 -18.72
C SER A 32 -16.80 -5.89 -18.73
N LEU A 33 -17.35 -4.70 -18.47
CA LEU A 33 -18.78 -4.42 -18.54
C LEU A 33 -19.23 -3.90 -19.92
N GLY A 34 -18.33 -3.80 -20.91
CA GLY A 34 -18.63 -3.21 -22.22
C GLY A 34 -18.91 -1.71 -22.15
N GLN A 35 -18.41 -1.01 -21.13
CA GLN A 35 -18.62 0.42 -20.91
C GLN A 35 -17.37 1.21 -21.22
N GLU A 36 -17.54 2.40 -21.79
CA GLU A 36 -16.49 3.41 -21.90
C GLU A 36 -16.66 4.44 -20.78
N VAL A 37 -15.60 4.67 -20.00
CA VAL A 37 -15.59 5.67 -18.93
C VAL A 37 -14.32 6.52 -19.01
N ASP A 38 -14.40 7.78 -18.62
CA ASP A 38 -13.23 8.58 -18.35
C ASP A 38 -12.59 8.09 -17.02
N ALA A 39 -11.68 7.13 -17.15
CA ALA A 39 -11.01 6.52 -15.98
C ALA A 39 -10.21 7.55 -15.16
N ASP A 40 -9.73 8.64 -15.78
CA ASP A 40 -9.04 9.73 -15.09
C ASP A 40 -10.02 10.55 -14.24
N ALA A 41 -11.19 10.88 -14.78
CA ALA A 41 -12.23 11.59 -14.04
C ALA A 41 -12.74 10.76 -12.85
N VAL A 42 -13.02 9.48 -13.06
CA VAL A 42 -13.45 8.57 -11.99
C VAL A 42 -12.36 8.42 -10.92
N HIS A 43 -11.10 8.29 -11.34
CA HIS A 43 -9.99 8.19 -10.41
C HIS A 43 -9.79 9.47 -9.59
N ARG A 44 -9.94 10.65 -10.20
CA ARG A 44 -9.91 11.95 -9.49
C ARG A 44 -11.03 12.03 -8.45
N SER A 45 -12.28 11.76 -8.84
CA SER A 45 -13.44 11.78 -7.93
C SER A 45 -13.26 10.80 -6.76
N LYS A 46 -12.76 9.59 -7.03
CA LYS A 46 -12.43 8.61 -5.99
C LYS A 46 -11.39 9.16 -5.00
N SER A 47 -10.35 9.83 -5.51
CA SER A 47 -9.29 10.41 -4.66
C SER A 47 -9.79 11.57 -3.82
N GLU A 48 -10.68 12.41 -4.36
CA GLU A 48 -11.35 13.49 -3.61
C GLU A 48 -12.24 12.91 -2.50
N PHE A 49 -13.03 11.90 -2.83
CA PHE A 49 -13.89 11.22 -1.86
C PHE A 49 -13.06 10.58 -0.74
N PHE A 50 -11.95 9.93 -1.09
CA PHE A 50 -11.03 9.34 -0.13
C PHE A 50 -10.47 10.39 0.84
N ARG A 51 -9.98 11.52 0.33
CA ARG A 51 -9.46 12.61 1.17
C ARG A 51 -10.54 13.21 2.08
N THR A 52 -11.75 13.41 1.55
CA THR A 52 -12.88 13.91 2.34
C THR A 52 -13.27 12.90 3.44
N ALA A 53 -13.27 11.62 3.12
CA ALA A 53 -13.60 10.57 4.10
C ALA A 53 -12.55 10.44 5.21
N LEU A 54 -11.27 10.72 4.91
CA LEU A 54 -10.21 10.74 5.91
C LEU A 54 -10.32 11.93 6.87
N ALA A 55 -10.80 13.07 6.38
CA ALA A 55 -10.93 14.27 7.21
C ALA A 55 -11.92 14.02 8.35
N GLY A 56 -11.43 14.05 9.59
CA GLY A 56 -12.25 13.81 10.79
C GLY A 56 -12.66 12.34 11.02
N SER A 57 -12.07 11.38 10.31
CA SER A 57 -12.39 9.95 10.44
C SER A 57 -11.97 9.33 11.77
N GLY A 58 -11.07 9.97 12.52
CA GLY A 58 -10.46 9.36 13.71
C GLY A 58 -9.68 8.08 13.38
N LEU A 59 -9.05 8.06 12.20
CA LEU A 59 -8.28 6.91 11.76
C LEU A 59 -7.18 6.57 12.78
N THR A 60 -7.11 5.31 13.16
CA THR A 60 -6.06 4.81 14.05
C THR A 60 -5.12 3.88 13.30
N PRO A 61 -3.81 3.94 13.59
CA PRO A 61 -2.85 2.99 13.04
C PRO A 61 -3.22 1.56 13.38
N ARG A 62 -2.92 0.65 12.46
CA ARG A 62 -3.15 -0.79 12.68
C ARG A 62 -2.22 -1.34 13.79
N PRO A 63 -2.58 -2.47 14.41
CA PRO A 63 -1.84 -3.02 15.54
C PRO A 63 -0.34 -3.23 15.26
N GLY A 64 0.51 -2.64 16.10
CA GLY A 64 1.96 -2.76 16.04
C GLY A 64 2.67 -1.80 15.07
N VAL A 65 1.95 -1.01 14.26
CA VAL A 65 2.59 -0.09 13.29
C VAL A 65 3.38 0.99 14.00
N VAL A 66 2.77 1.68 14.96
CA VAL A 66 3.43 2.76 15.73
C VAL A 66 4.64 2.21 16.49
N ASP A 67 4.46 1.06 17.16
CA ASP A 67 5.53 0.42 17.93
C ASP A 67 6.71 0.02 17.03
N THR A 68 6.42 -0.47 15.81
CA THR A 68 7.45 -0.88 14.84
C THR A 68 8.23 0.32 14.33
N ILE A 69 7.57 1.42 13.96
CA ILE A 69 8.23 2.66 13.53
C ILE A 69 9.09 3.22 14.66
N ALA A 70 8.54 3.28 15.88
CA ALA A 70 9.27 3.78 17.05
C ALA A 70 10.49 2.92 17.39
N ALA A 71 10.37 1.60 17.30
CA ALA A 71 11.47 0.68 17.50
C ALA A 71 12.56 0.83 16.44
N ALA A 72 12.18 0.90 15.16
CA ALA A 72 13.11 1.11 14.05
C ALA A 72 13.94 2.40 14.26
N LYS A 73 13.28 3.51 14.55
CA LYS A 73 13.93 4.80 14.81
C LYS A 73 14.86 4.75 16.02
N ARG A 74 14.44 4.15 17.14
CA ARG A 74 15.24 3.98 18.36
C ARG A 74 16.50 3.17 18.07
N ASP A 75 16.40 2.15 17.24
CA ASP A 75 17.49 1.25 16.90
C ASP A 75 18.33 1.78 15.72
N GLY A 76 18.05 2.99 15.23
CA GLY A 76 18.77 3.67 14.15
C GLY A 76 18.55 3.04 12.77
N ALA A 77 17.49 2.25 12.59
CA ALA A 77 17.06 1.78 11.29
C ALA A 77 16.33 2.90 10.53
N ARG A 78 16.46 2.91 9.21
CA ARG A 78 15.75 3.84 8.33
C ARG A 78 14.36 3.32 8.01
N VAL A 79 13.40 4.24 7.87
CA VAL A 79 12.01 3.92 7.61
C VAL A 79 11.57 4.56 6.30
N GLY A 80 11.08 3.74 5.36
CA GLY A 80 10.53 4.20 4.07
C GLY A 80 9.03 3.98 3.98
N LEU A 81 8.30 4.96 3.45
CA LEU A 81 6.91 4.79 2.99
C LEU A 81 6.92 4.59 1.48
N VAL A 82 6.62 3.36 1.03
CA VAL A 82 6.67 2.99 -0.39
C VAL A 82 5.28 2.64 -0.89
N THR A 83 4.71 3.52 -1.70
CA THR A 83 3.32 3.39 -2.18
C THR A 83 3.19 3.79 -3.65
N THR A 84 2.09 3.42 -4.29
CA THR A 84 1.71 3.85 -5.64
C THR A 84 0.54 4.83 -5.64
N THR A 85 0.19 5.37 -4.47
CA THR A 85 -0.84 6.41 -4.36
C THR A 85 -0.27 7.80 -4.64
N SER A 86 -1.14 8.79 -4.83
CA SER A 86 -0.72 10.16 -5.13
C SER A 86 -0.20 10.89 -3.88
N PRO A 87 0.70 11.89 -4.06
CA PRO A 87 1.19 12.71 -2.95
C PRO A 87 0.07 13.34 -2.11
N GLY A 88 -0.99 13.82 -2.75
CA GLY A 88 -2.13 14.42 -2.05
C GLY A 88 -2.90 13.42 -1.17
N ASN A 89 -3.00 12.16 -1.58
CA ASN A 89 -3.61 11.12 -0.76
C ASN A 89 -2.72 10.76 0.43
N ILE A 90 -1.38 10.74 0.25
CA ILE A 90 -0.43 10.51 1.34
C ILE A 90 -0.54 11.63 2.38
N ALA A 91 -0.54 12.89 1.96
CA ALA A 91 -0.69 14.02 2.86
C ALA A 91 -1.96 13.90 3.71
N SER A 92 -3.11 13.66 3.07
CA SER A 92 -4.38 13.51 3.78
C SER A 92 -4.40 12.29 4.72
N LEU A 93 -3.72 11.19 4.34
CA LEU A 93 -3.59 10.01 5.21
C LEU A 93 -2.76 10.32 6.45
N LEU A 94 -1.61 10.97 6.28
CA LEU A 94 -0.73 11.32 7.39
C LEU A 94 -1.36 12.37 8.31
N ASP A 95 -2.10 13.33 7.75
CA ASP A 95 -2.89 14.28 8.53
C ASP A 95 -3.95 13.56 9.39
N ALA A 96 -4.61 12.54 8.83
CA ALA A 96 -5.62 11.76 9.56
C ALA A 96 -5.01 10.82 10.62
N LEU A 97 -3.77 10.38 10.44
CA LEU A 97 -3.02 9.52 11.38
C LEU A 97 -2.27 10.33 12.46
N GLY A 98 -2.08 11.63 12.26
CA GLY A 98 -1.43 12.46 13.28
C GLY A 98 -2.25 12.52 14.59
N PRO A 99 -1.61 12.50 15.76
CA PRO A 99 -0.18 12.64 16.03
C PRO A 99 0.64 11.34 16.01
N ASP A 100 -0.01 10.18 15.78
CA ASP A 100 0.62 8.86 15.95
C ASP A 100 1.69 8.57 14.90
N ILE A 101 1.44 8.98 13.64
CA ILE A 101 2.37 8.80 12.51
C ILE A 101 2.41 10.10 11.71
N ARG A 102 3.62 10.60 11.44
CA ARG A 102 3.86 11.86 10.73
C ARG A 102 4.80 11.66 9.55
N ARG A 103 4.87 12.65 8.67
CA ARG A 103 5.81 12.64 7.53
C ARG A 103 7.27 12.48 7.97
N GLU A 104 7.62 13.08 9.11
CA GLU A 104 8.98 13.09 9.68
C GLU A 104 9.40 11.73 10.26
N ASP A 105 8.47 10.78 10.34
CA ASP A 105 8.78 9.41 10.76
C ASP A 105 9.41 8.59 9.63
N PHE A 106 9.36 9.10 8.38
CA PHE A 106 9.89 8.43 7.20
C PHE A 106 11.10 9.16 6.63
N ASP A 107 12.21 8.45 6.48
CA ASP A 107 13.44 8.94 5.85
C ASP A 107 13.23 9.11 4.32
N VAL A 108 12.43 8.25 3.71
CA VAL A 108 12.02 8.34 2.30
C VAL A 108 10.52 8.12 2.14
N VAL A 109 9.92 8.84 1.20
CA VAL A 109 8.55 8.59 0.73
C VAL A 109 8.60 8.43 -0.78
N VAL A 110 8.18 7.26 -1.24
CA VAL A 110 8.04 6.92 -2.66
C VAL A 110 6.55 6.83 -3.00
N ASP A 111 6.13 7.55 -4.00
CA ASP A 111 4.74 7.70 -4.41
C ASP A 111 4.55 7.61 -5.94
N ALA A 112 3.32 7.83 -6.41
CA ALA A 112 2.99 7.77 -7.84
C ALA A 112 3.66 8.87 -8.69
N ALA A 113 4.22 9.91 -8.09
CA ALA A 113 4.98 10.94 -8.79
C ALA A 113 6.48 10.63 -8.81
N THR A 114 6.95 9.78 -7.90
CA THR A 114 8.36 9.41 -7.77
C THR A 114 8.78 8.38 -8.84
N VAL A 115 7.94 7.39 -9.10
CA VAL A 115 8.21 6.31 -10.07
C VAL A 115 7.03 6.12 -11.02
N SER A 116 7.32 5.88 -12.29
CA SER A 116 6.30 5.71 -13.34
C SER A 116 5.71 4.30 -13.39
N ALA A 117 6.49 3.28 -13.01
CA ALA A 117 6.05 1.89 -13.01
C ALA A 117 5.37 1.55 -11.68
N PRO A 118 4.07 1.18 -11.68
CA PRO A 118 3.38 0.78 -10.47
C PRO A 118 3.77 -0.64 -10.04
N LYS A 119 3.57 -0.97 -8.76
CA LYS A 119 3.64 -2.35 -8.29
C LYS A 119 2.74 -3.25 -9.17
N PRO A 120 3.17 -4.45 -9.57
CA PRO A 120 4.21 -5.28 -8.99
C PRO A 120 5.64 -5.04 -9.51
N ASP A 121 5.88 -3.96 -10.28
CA ASP A 121 7.23 -3.60 -10.71
C ASP A 121 8.11 -3.24 -9.50
N ALA A 122 9.41 -3.59 -9.59
CA ALA A 122 10.37 -3.35 -8.52
C ALA A 122 10.71 -1.87 -8.30
N ALA A 123 10.42 -1.00 -9.28
CA ALA A 123 10.91 0.39 -9.35
C ALA A 123 10.73 1.18 -8.04
N ALA A 124 9.58 1.04 -7.38
CA ALA A 124 9.32 1.76 -6.14
C ALA A 124 10.25 1.34 -4.99
N TYR A 125 10.53 0.04 -4.89
CA TYR A 125 11.47 -0.48 -3.89
C TYR A 125 12.91 -0.21 -4.24
N THR A 126 13.30 -0.36 -5.50
CA THR A 126 14.65 -0.02 -5.98
C THR A 126 14.96 1.45 -5.70
N TYR A 127 14.02 2.35 -6.03
CA TYR A 127 14.18 3.77 -5.69
C TYR A 127 14.34 4.01 -4.19
N ALA A 128 13.54 3.34 -3.36
CA ALA A 128 13.64 3.49 -1.91
C ALA A 128 14.99 3.02 -1.37
N LEU A 129 15.48 1.88 -1.84
CA LEU A 129 16.79 1.33 -1.46
C LEU A 129 17.92 2.30 -1.84
N ASP A 130 17.92 2.80 -3.07
CA ASP A 130 18.91 3.76 -3.55
C ASP A 130 18.90 5.05 -2.71
N ALA A 131 17.71 5.60 -2.45
CA ALA A 131 17.54 6.82 -1.67
C ALA A 131 17.96 6.66 -0.19
N LEU A 132 17.75 5.47 0.37
CA LEU A 132 18.17 5.14 1.74
C LEU A 132 19.64 4.72 1.81
N GLY A 133 20.26 4.32 0.69
CA GLY A 133 21.61 3.75 0.66
C GLY A 133 21.66 2.38 1.36
N GLU A 134 20.61 1.57 1.20
CA GLU A 134 20.46 0.28 1.85
C GLU A 134 20.49 -0.87 0.82
N GLU A 135 21.03 -2.00 1.24
CA GLU A 135 21.01 -3.23 0.46
C GLU A 135 19.72 -4.02 0.73
N PRO A 136 19.13 -4.69 -0.28
CA PRO A 136 17.86 -5.41 -0.12
C PRO A 136 17.84 -6.40 1.05
N ALA A 137 18.94 -7.15 1.23
CA ALA A 137 19.05 -8.17 2.28
C ALA A 137 19.07 -7.59 3.71
N GLY A 138 19.42 -6.30 3.86
CA GLY A 138 19.39 -5.57 5.13
C GLY A 138 18.03 -4.97 5.48
N CYS A 139 17.05 -5.10 4.57
CA CYS A 139 15.73 -4.49 4.72
C CYS A 139 14.63 -5.52 4.94
N VAL A 140 13.49 -5.05 5.40
CA VAL A 140 12.23 -5.78 5.41
C VAL A 140 11.11 -4.88 4.87
N ALA A 141 10.34 -5.38 3.91
CA ALA A 141 9.14 -4.73 3.43
C ALA A 141 7.92 -5.24 4.21
N ILE A 142 6.94 -4.37 4.39
CA ILE A 142 5.63 -4.71 4.97
C ILE A 142 4.59 -4.29 3.95
N GLU A 143 3.76 -5.23 3.50
CA GLU A 143 2.81 -5.03 2.41
C GLU A 143 1.43 -5.58 2.73
N ASP A 144 0.39 -4.94 2.20
CA ASP A 144 -1.00 -5.29 2.45
C ASP A 144 -1.67 -6.05 1.30
N ASN A 145 -1.00 -6.19 0.15
CA ASN A 145 -1.54 -6.87 -1.04
C ASN A 145 -0.47 -7.61 -1.83
N GLY A 146 -0.90 -8.53 -2.72
CA GLY A 146 -0.02 -9.39 -3.50
C GLY A 146 0.89 -8.65 -4.47
N ALA A 147 0.42 -7.55 -5.08
CA ALA A 147 1.24 -6.74 -5.98
C ALA A 147 2.40 -6.06 -5.24
N GLY A 148 2.16 -5.64 -3.99
CA GLY A 148 3.20 -5.09 -3.14
C GLY A 148 4.25 -6.14 -2.75
N VAL A 149 3.81 -7.33 -2.34
CA VAL A 149 4.71 -8.45 -2.05
C VAL A 149 5.56 -8.82 -3.26
N SER A 150 4.94 -8.90 -4.45
CA SER A 150 5.65 -9.19 -5.70
C SER A 150 6.69 -8.11 -6.05
N ALA A 151 6.37 -6.84 -5.84
CA ALA A 151 7.28 -5.73 -6.07
C ALA A 151 8.51 -5.77 -5.13
N ALA A 152 8.29 -6.05 -3.84
CA ALA A 152 9.37 -6.22 -2.87
C ALA A 152 10.26 -7.41 -3.24
N ALA A 153 9.66 -8.56 -3.59
CA ALA A 153 10.39 -9.74 -4.03
C ALA A 153 11.22 -9.48 -5.30
N ALA A 154 10.65 -8.76 -6.29
CA ALA A 154 11.34 -8.37 -7.52
C ALA A 154 12.54 -7.44 -7.26
N ALA A 155 12.50 -6.64 -6.20
CA ALA A 155 13.62 -5.83 -5.72
C ALA A 155 14.59 -6.59 -4.80
N GLY A 156 14.35 -7.87 -4.52
CA GLY A 156 15.16 -8.68 -3.61
C GLY A 156 14.94 -8.38 -2.12
N VAL A 157 13.91 -7.62 -1.77
CA VAL A 157 13.61 -7.24 -0.38
C VAL A 157 12.72 -8.30 0.27
N PRO A 158 13.17 -8.91 1.39
CA PRO A 158 12.31 -9.79 2.18
C PRO A 158 11.02 -9.09 2.60
N CYS A 159 9.86 -9.73 2.42
CA CYS A 159 8.58 -9.11 2.65
C CYS A 159 7.73 -9.87 3.67
N VAL A 160 7.08 -9.14 4.56
CA VAL A 160 6.02 -9.63 5.45
C VAL A 160 4.69 -9.09 4.96
N ALA A 161 3.74 -9.98 4.70
CA ALA A 161 2.38 -9.59 4.34
C ALA A 161 1.59 -9.23 5.60
N PHE A 162 0.96 -8.06 5.55
CA PHE A 162 0.12 -7.52 6.63
C PHE A 162 -1.23 -7.10 6.06
N PRO A 163 -2.12 -8.06 5.72
CA PRO A 163 -3.38 -7.81 5.06
C PRO A 163 -4.33 -6.95 5.87
N GLY A 164 -5.03 -6.03 5.18
CA GLY A 164 -6.21 -5.37 5.74
C GLY A 164 -7.47 -6.22 5.54
N ALA A 165 -8.61 -5.78 6.08
CA ALA A 165 -9.87 -6.48 5.96
C ALA A 165 -10.30 -6.71 4.50
N ASN A 166 -9.92 -5.82 3.58
CA ASN A 166 -10.26 -5.90 2.17
C ASN A 166 -9.30 -6.77 1.35
N THR A 167 -8.17 -7.15 1.91
CA THR A 167 -7.12 -7.93 1.24
C THR A 167 -6.81 -9.25 1.93
N ALA A 168 -7.52 -9.57 3.01
CA ALA A 168 -7.30 -10.79 3.80
C ALA A 168 -7.42 -12.09 2.99
N GLY A 169 -8.20 -12.09 1.91
CA GLY A 169 -8.38 -13.23 1.01
C GLY A 169 -7.38 -13.29 -0.16
N HIS A 170 -6.46 -12.34 -0.28
CA HIS A 170 -5.50 -12.31 -1.37
C HIS A 170 -4.40 -13.38 -1.19
N ARG A 171 -3.74 -13.70 -2.29
CA ARG A 171 -2.53 -14.54 -2.28
C ARG A 171 -1.32 -13.67 -1.96
N TYR A 172 -0.43 -14.21 -1.12
CA TYR A 172 0.79 -13.53 -0.68
C TYR A 172 2.02 -14.39 -1.02
N ASP A 173 2.03 -14.94 -2.23
CA ASP A 173 3.14 -15.75 -2.72
C ASP A 173 4.44 -14.93 -2.72
N GLY A 174 5.48 -15.47 -2.08
CA GLY A 174 6.76 -14.77 -1.90
C GLY A 174 6.90 -13.98 -0.60
N ALA A 175 5.86 -13.81 0.19
CA ALA A 175 5.99 -13.27 1.54
C ALA A 175 6.65 -14.28 2.48
N ARG A 176 7.50 -13.81 3.39
CA ARG A 176 8.13 -14.64 4.45
C ARG A 176 7.10 -15.16 5.46
N SER A 177 6.12 -14.32 5.74
CA SER A 177 5.00 -14.61 6.65
C SER A 177 3.81 -13.73 6.34
N VAL A 178 2.63 -14.14 6.79
CA VAL A 178 1.40 -13.35 6.77
C VAL A 178 0.99 -13.12 8.22
N VAL A 179 0.83 -11.87 8.62
CA VAL A 179 0.57 -11.48 10.00
C VAL A 179 -0.65 -10.57 10.10
N ASP A 180 -1.33 -10.58 11.23
CA ASP A 180 -2.46 -9.71 11.56
C ASP A 180 -2.06 -8.55 12.50
N ARG A 181 -0.84 -8.63 13.05
CA ARG A 181 -0.20 -7.63 13.89
C ARG A 181 1.29 -7.56 13.57
N LEU A 182 1.87 -6.37 13.64
CA LEU A 182 3.32 -6.21 13.56
C LEU A 182 3.95 -6.36 14.95
N ASP A 183 5.06 -7.11 15.00
CA ASP A 183 5.92 -7.21 16.18
C ASP A 183 7.32 -6.74 15.81
N PRO A 184 7.81 -5.63 16.41
CA PRO A 184 9.16 -5.13 16.14
C PRO A 184 10.26 -6.18 16.39
N ALA A 185 10.07 -7.07 17.36
CA ALA A 185 11.07 -8.10 17.68
C ALA A 185 11.23 -9.18 16.61
N GLU A 186 10.19 -9.37 15.76
CA GLU A 186 10.21 -10.30 14.63
C GLU A 186 10.68 -9.64 13.34
N LEU A 187 10.47 -8.32 13.21
CA LEU A 187 10.72 -7.56 12.00
C LEU A 187 12.13 -6.97 11.94
N LEU A 188 12.61 -6.47 13.06
CA LEU A 188 13.90 -5.79 13.14
C LEU A 188 15.02 -6.77 13.52
N PRO A 189 16.24 -6.60 12.95
CA PRO A 189 17.36 -7.45 13.30
C PRO A 189 17.69 -7.32 14.79
N ARG A 190 17.91 -8.43 15.45
CA ARG A 190 18.45 -8.43 16.82
C ARG A 190 19.89 -7.95 16.75
N ARG A 191 20.17 -6.85 17.42
CA ARG A 191 21.53 -6.37 17.66
C ARG A 191 22.18 -7.12 18.82
#